data_3522ede17a11b3c525d3930094bea499
#
_entry.id   3522ede17a11b3c525d3930094bea499
#
_cell.length_a   1.000
_cell.length_b   1.000
_cell.length_c   1.000
_cell.angle_alpha   90.00
_cell.angle_beta   90.00
_cell.angle_gamma   90.00
#
_symmetry.space_group_name_H-M   'P 1'
#
loop_
_entity.id
_entity.type
_entity.pdbx_description
1 polymer ?
#
loop_
_entity_poly.entity_id
_entity_poly.type
_entity_poly.pdbx_seq_one_letter_code
_entity_poly.pdbx_strand_id
1 'polypeptide(L)'
;MSKIFQTGAILAALIASVSGHTSVEKLEAGGKTYEGFRQASKVDPGNQSPAWWTNQGWGYQPVFGDKLNHPDIIAHRDASPSPYSADVPAGSDVTFHWHHEGTCGSGEQGWDCSHHGWTATYLASCGGDCSKVDKTKLSFFKIHEAALIDYRSGRYSQGAAQGQTGYWGTDAIFYDNNNAQTVTIPKEIPSGGYVLRTEVASIHNNGDVSQRQFWPQAFNINVKGGDDNASIPAGKKGTELYQESDALLQWDLYWHPAHKTIEDAPGPALASIASILKKARRHARDFSS
;
A
#
# COMPACT_ATOMS: atom_id res chain seq x y z
N MET A 1 -63.96 -6.44 23.08
CA MET A 1 -62.99 -6.94 22.10
C MET A 1 -61.95 -5.85 21.84
N SER A 2 -60.86 -5.91 22.58
CA SER A 2 -59.79 -4.89 22.47
C SER A 2 -58.70 -5.44 21.57
N LYS A 3 -58.42 -4.75 20.45
CA LYS A 3 -57.32 -5.11 19.54
C LYS A 3 -56.05 -4.39 19.99
N ILE A 4 -55.08 -5.14 20.46
CA ILE A 4 -53.73 -4.67 20.77
C ILE A 4 -52.99 -4.59 19.44
N PHE A 5 -52.62 -3.38 19.03
CA PHE A 5 -51.65 -3.18 17.94
C PHE A 5 -50.25 -3.28 18.52
N GLN A 6 -49.52 -4.34 18.19
CA GLN A 6 -48.10 -4.44 18.43
C GLN A 6 -47.35 -3.66 17.31
N THR A 7 -46.85 -2.49 17.64
CA THR A 7 -45.91 -1.75 16.81
C THR A 7 -44.51 -2.36 17.00
N GLY A 8 -44.11 -3.19 16.04
CA GLY A 8 -42.74 -3.67 15.97
C GLY A 8 -41.81 -2.53 15.58
N ALA A 9 -40.97 -2.09 16.50
CA ALA A 9 -39.87 -1.19 16.20
C ALA A 9 -38.80 -1.96 15.42
N ILE A 10 -38.68 -1.67 14.13
CA ILE A 10 -37.54 -2.13 13.32
C ILE A 10 -36.34 -1.28 13.74
N LEU A 11 -35.43 -1.88 14.51
CA LEU A 11 -34.16 -1.29 14.82
C LEU A 11 -33.30 -1.38 13.53
N ALA A 12 -33.30 -0.32 12.74
CA ALA A 12 -32.34 -0.17 11.65
C ALA A 12 -30.96 0.03 12.29
N ALA A 13 -30.17 -1.03 12.33
CA ALA A 13 -28.76 -0.91 12.61
C ALA A 13 -28.15 -0.04 11.50
N LEU A 14 -27.86 1.21 11.80
CA LEU A 14 -26.95 2.03 11.01
C LEU A 14 -25.58 1.36 11.12
N ILE A 15 -25.25 0.55 10.13
CA ILE A 15 -23.87 0.17 9.88
C ILE A 15 -23.20 1.48 9.44
N ALA A 16 -22.57 2.18 10.38
CA ALA A 16 -21.61 3.21 10.04
C ALA A 16 -20.52 2.50 9.23
N SER A 17 -20.57 2.62 7.91
CA SER A 17 -19.47 2.25 7.06
C SER A 17 -18.34 3.21 7.40
N VAL A 18 -17.46 2.77 8.29
CA VAL A 18 -16.19 3.45 8.56
C VAL A 18 -15.40 3.36 7.28
N SER A 19 -15.27 4.50 6.62
CA SER A 19 -14.75 4.62 5.28
C SER A 19 -13.28 5.02 5.38
N GLY A 20 -12.41 4.04 5.63
CA GLY A 20 -10.97 4.21 5.46
C GLY A 20 -10.64 4.19 3.97
N HIS A 21 -10.67 5.35 3.34
CA HIS A 21 -10.37 5.49 1.93
C HIS A 21 -9.05 6.24 1.77
N THR A 22 -8.16 5.75 0.90
CA THR A 22 -6.85 6.37 0.66
C THR A 22 -6.41 6.25 -0.79
N SER A 23 -5.56 7.17 -1.19
CA SER A 23 -4.82 7.11 -2.45
C SER A 23 -3.56 7.96 -2.37
N VAL A 24 -2.58 7.70 -3.23
CA VAL A 24 -1.45 8.62 -3.39
C VAL A 24 -1.92 9.88 -4.10
N GLU A 25 -1.87 11.02 -3.43
CA GLU A 25 -2.25 12.32 -3.97
C GLU A 25 -1.13 12.93 -4.80
N LYS A 26 0.12 12.75 -4.36
CA LYS A 26 1.31 13.28 -5.01
C LYS A 26 2.46 12.28 -4.97
N LEU A 27 3.28 12.31 -6.01
CA LEU A 27 4.55 11.61 -6.10
C LEU A 27 5.68 12.64 -6.24
N GLU A 28 6.65 12.63 -5.33
CA GLU A 28 7.92 13.33 -5.52
C GLU A 28 8.96 12.36 -6.06
N ALA A 29 9.52 12.66 -7.23
CA ALA A 29 10.46 11.79 -7.91
C ALA A 29 11.37 12.60 -8.84
N GLY A 30 12.67 12.32 -8.84
CA GLY A 30 13.64 13.00 -9.71
C GLY A 30 13.67 14.51 -9.55
N GLY A 31 13.41 15.02 -8.34
CA GLY A 31 13.39 16.46 -8.03
C GLY A 31 12.14 17.19 -8.53
N LYS A 32 11.09 16.47 -8.92
CA LYS A 32 9.81 17.03 -9.36
C LYS A 32 8.67 16.44 -8.55
N THR A 33 7.57 17.21 -8.44
CA THR A 33 6.31 16.76 -7.86
C THR A 33 5.31 16.52 -8.98
N TYR A 34 4.68 15.36 -8.95
CA TYR A 34 3.65 14.93 -9.88
C TYR A 34 2.34 14.73 -9.13
N GLU A 35 1.22 14.97 -9.80
CA GLU A 35 -0.06 14.53 -9.26
C GLU A 35 -0.09 13.01 -9.20
N GLY A 36 -0.71 12.49 -8.14
CA GLY A 36 -0.83 11.06 -7.91
C GLY A 36 -1.99 10.43 -8.66
N PHE A 37 -2.48 9.36 -8.09
CA PHE A 37 -3.60 8.62 -8.63
C PHE A 37 -4.87 9.48 -8.66
N ARG A 38 -5.52 9.54 -9.82
CA ARG A 38 -6.75 10.31 -9.99
C ARG A 38 -7.96 9.43 -10.14
N GLN A 39 -9.04 9.84 -9.48
CA GLN A 39 -10.37 9.27 -9.69
C GLN A 39 -10.95 9.62 -11.08
N ALA A 40 -10.37 10.56 -11.78
CA ALA A 40 -10.95 11.09 -12.98
C ALA A 40 -10.62 10.26 -14.20
N SER A 41 -11.60 10.06 -15.00
CA SER A 41 -11.71 9.29 -16.21
C SER A 41 -10.84 9.71 -17.39
N LYS A 42 -9.97 10.71 -17.25
CA LYS A 42 -9.12 11.16 -18.37
C LYS A 42 -7.77 11.62 -17.83
N VAL A 43 -6.72 11.07 -18.41
CA VAL A 43 -5.40 11.68 -18.35
C VAL A 43 -5.55 13.08 -18.96
N ASP A 44 -5.45 14.11 -18.13
CA ASP A 44 -5.34 15.47 -18.61
C ASP A 44 -4.03 15.59 -19.40
N PRO A 45 -4.06 15.91 -20.72
CA PRO A 45 -2.84 16.05 -21.50
C PRO A 45 -1.92 17.17 -20.97
N GLY A 46 -2.45 18.13 -20.21
CA GLY A 46 -1.68 19.16 -19.54
C GLY A 46 -0.99 18.68 -18.27
N ASN A 47 -1.42 17.56 -17.72
CA ASN A 47 -0.87 16.94 -16.54
C ASN A 47 -0.03 15.71 -16.93
N GLN A 48 1.26 15.90 -17.07
CA GLN A 48 2.21 14.84 -17.43
C GLN A 48 2.53 13.91 -16.25
N SER A 49 1.51 13.51 -15.48
CA SER A 49 1.70 12.61 -14.35
C SER A 49 2.05 11.19 -14.80
N PRO A 50 3.04 10.56 -14.15
CA PRO A 50 3.36 9.15 -14.35
C PRO A 50 2.34 8.20 -13.71
N ALA A 51 1.39 8.71 -12.91
CA ALA A 51 0.43 7.89 -12.19
C ALA A 51 -0.53 7.17 -13.15
N TRP A 52 -0.75 5.89 -12.89
CA TRP A 52 -1.79 5.13 -13.58
C TRP A 52 -3.17 5.64 -13.18
N TRP A 53 -4.13 5.49 -14.02
CA TRP A 53 -5.47 6.05 -13.88
C TRP A 53 -6.56 4.99 -14.07
N THR A 54 -7.77 5.25 -13.56
CA THR A 54 -8.93 4.39 -13.75
C THR A 54 -10.08 5.17 -14.39
N ASN A 55 -10.86 4.50 -15.23
CA ASN A 55 -12.01 5.10 -15.89
C ASN A 55 -13.21 5.32 -14.97
N GLN A 56 -13.26 4.65 -13.82
CA GLN A 56 -14.47 4.48 -13.02
C GLN A 56 -14.45 5.28 -11.70
N GLY A 57 -13.42 6.08 -11.44
CA GLY A 57 -13.35 6.86 -10.21
C GLY A 57 -13.19 6.03 -8.93
N TRP A 58 -12.60 4.85 -9.00
CA TRP A 58 -12.44 3.93 -7.87
C TRP A 58 -11.41 4.37 -6.83
N GLY A 59 -10.69 5.45 -7.05
CA GLY A 59 -9.44 5.83 -6.42
C GLY A 59 -9.29 5.64 -4.92
N TYR A 60 -10.30 5.97 -4.15
CA TYR A 60 -10.26 5.81 -2.68
C TYR A 60 -10.79 4.46 -2.20
N GLN A 61 -11.55 3.76 -3.00
CA GLN A 61 -12.18 2.49 -2.63
C GLN A 61 -11.13 1.37 -2.58
N PRO A 62 -11.14 0.45 -1.61
CA PRO A 62 -10.20 -0.65 -1.61
C PRO A 62 -10.48 -1.67 -2.71
N VAL A 63 -9.44 -2.38 -3.10
CA VAL A 63 -9.55 -3.71 -3.70
C VAL A 63 -9.63 -4.70 -2.55
N PHE A 64 -10.64 -5.54 -2.54
CA PHE A 64 -10.84 -6.50 -1.46
C PHE A 64 -10.07 -7.80 -1.66
N GLY A 65 -9.88 -8.56 -0.57
CA GLY A 65 -9.11 -9.80 -0.57
C GLY A 65 -9.72 -10.94 -1.41
N ASP A 66 -11.00 -10.84 -1.83
CA ASP A 66 -11.58 -11.74 -2.83
C ASP A 66 -10.97 -11.56 -4.23
N LYS A 67 -10.13 -10.54 -4.41
CA LYS A 67 -9.45 -10.18 -5.65
C LYS A 67 -7.92 -10.41 -5.63
N LEU A 68 -7.39 -11.19 -4.70
CA LEU A 68 -5.93 -11.44 -4.61
C LEU A 68 -5.29 -11.92 -5.91
N ASN A 69 -6.03 -12.69 -6.71
CA ASN A 69 -5.58 -13.23 -7.99
C ASN A 69 -6.19 -12.50 -9.20
N HIS A 70 -6.91 -11.40 -8.98
CA HIS A 70 -7.53 -10.61 -10.04
C HIS A 70 -6.59 -9.49 -10.52
N PRO A 71 -6.62 -9.07 -11.80
CA PRO A 71 -5.79 -7.96 -12.30
C PRO A 71 -5.96 -6.62 -11.57
N ASP A 72 -7.04 -6.42 -10.84
CA ASP A 72 -7.29 -5.23 -10.04
C ASP A 72 -6.28 -5.07 -8.88
N ILE A 73 -5.76 -6.19 -8.34
CA ILE A 73 -4.77 -6.15 -7.26
C ILE A 73 -3.42 -5.56 -7.71
N ILE A 74 -3.18 -5.49 -9.01
CA ILE A 74 -1.89 -5.03 -9.55
C ILE A 74 -1.70 -3.53 -9.35
N ALA A 75 -2.69 -2.73 -9.78
CA ALA A 75 -2.56 -1.27 -9.81
C ALA A 75 -3.91 -0.56 -9.58
N HIS A 76 -4.82 -1.20 -8.86
CA HIS A 76 -6.21 -0.82 -8.66
C HIS A 76 -7.17 -1.30 -9.76
N ARG A 77 -8.48 -1.18 -9.47
CA ARG A 77 -9.58 -1.56 -10.38
C ARG A 77 -9.47 -0.82 -11.70
N ASP A 78 -9.55 -1.54 -12.80
CA ASP A 78 -9.52 -0.99 -14.17
C ASP A 78 -8.34 -0.06 -14.49
N ALA A 79 -7.27 -0.11 -13.68
CA ALA A 79 -6.13 0.79 -13.85
C ALA A 79 -5.41 0.53 -15.18
N SER A 80 -5.09 1.63 -15.85
CA SER A 80 -4.36 1.70 -17.13
C SER A 80 -3.05 2.46 -16.96
N PRO A 81 -1.98 2.07 -17.71
CA PRO A 81 -0.71 2.77 -17.69
C PRO A 81 -0.82 4.24 -18.10
N SER A 82 -0.05 5.09 -17.45
CA SER A 82 0.12 6.48 -17.90
C SER A 82 0.90 6.52 -19.22
N PRO A 83 0.60 7.47 -20.12
CA PRO A 83 1.46 7.76 -21.27
C PRO A 83 2.78 8.45 -20.89
N TYR A 84 2.93 8.89 -19.63
CA TYR A 84 4.09 9.62 -19.13
C TYR A 84 4.88 8.78 -18.12
N SER A 85 6.18 9.11 -17.98
CA SER A 85 7.07 8.53 -16.98
C SER A 85 7.85 9.62 -16.27
N ALA A 86 8.11 9.46 -14.97
CA ALA A 86 9.02 10.32 -14.24
C ALA A 86 10.46 9.83 -14.41
N ASP A 87 11.39 10.72 -14.75
CA ASP A 87 12.82 10.38 -14.71
C ASP A 87 13.29 10.35 -13.26
N VAL A 88 13.91 9.24 -12.84
CA VAL A 88 14.35 9.01 -11.46
C VAL A 88 15.80 8.49 -11.47
N PRO A 89 16.75 9.19 -10.84
CA PRO A 89 18.10 8.66 -10.71
C PRO A 89 18.11 7.36 -9.88
N ALA A 90 18.85 6.37 -10.31
CA ALA A 90 19.11 5.18 -9.52
C ALA A 90 19.79 5.56 -8.18
N GLY A 91 19.37 4.95 -7.08
CA GLY A 91 19.84 5.28 -5.74
C GLY A 91 19.18 6.51 -5.12
N SER A 92 18.26 7.20 -5.81
CA SER A 92 17.52 8.33 -5.24
C SER A 92 16.22 7.90 -4.58
N ASP A 93 15.72 8.76 -3.71
CA ASP A 93 14.45 8.56 -3.04
C ASP A 93 13.29 9.03 -3.92
N VAL A 94 12.16 8.33 -3.76
CA VAL A 94 10.83 8.76 -4.19
C VAL A 94 9.93 8.85 -2.97
N THR A 95 9.05 9.83 -2.93
CA THR A 95 8.11 10.01 -1.81
C THR A 95 6.68 10.03 -2.32
N PHE A 96 5.88 9.13 -1.78
CA PHE A 96 4.44 9.08 -1.99
C PHE A 96 3.76 9.88 -0.88
N HIS A 97 2.93 10.86 -1.24
CA HIS A 97 2.06 11.57 -0.31
C HIS A 97 0.66 10.98 -0.43
N TRP A 98 0.23 10.33 0.63
CA TRP A 98 -1.06 9.67 0.69
C TRP A 98 -2.12 10.67 1.14
N HIS A 99 -3.25 10.69 0.47
CA HIS A 99 -4.48 11.30 0.99
C HIS A 99 -5.31 10.20 1.64
N HIS A 100 -6.02 10.54 2.69
CA HIS A 100 -6.93 9.60 3.35
C HIS A 100 -8.22 10.30 3.77
N GLU A 101 -9.28 9.53 3.82
CA GLU A 101 -10.53 9.88 4.47
C GLU A 101 -10.66 9.06 5.74
N GLY A 102 -11.23 9.65 6.77
CA GLY A 102 -11.41 9.01 8.06
C GLY A 102 -10.81 9.82 9.19
N THR A 103 -11.24 9.54 10.40
CA THR A 103 -10.77 10.16 11.63
C THR A 103 -10.57 9.11 12.69
N CYS A 104 -9.57 9.33 13.54
CA CYS A 104 -9.31 8.53 14.72
C CYS A 104 -9.76 9.26 15.96
N GLY A 105 -11.04 9.13 16.30
CA GLY A 105 -11.64 9.83 17.46
C GLY A 105 -12.00 11.30 17.20
N SER A 106 -12.58 11.94 18.19
CA SER A 106 -12.98 13.34 18.07
C SER A 106 -11.78 14.28 18.11
N GLY A 107 -11.49 14.94 16.99
CA GLY A 107 -10.46 15.96 16.87
C GLY A 107 -9.13 15.47 16.30
N GLU A 108 -8.93 14.19 16.06
CA GLU A 108 -7.79 13.69 15.30
C GLU A 108 -8.13 13.65 13.81
N GLN A 109 -7.33 14.31 13.00
CA GLN A 109 -7.35 14.13 11.56
C GLN A 109 -6.33 13.06 11.22
N GLY A 110 -6.76 11.98 10.58
CA GLY A 110 -5.84 10.93 10.22
C GLY A 110 -6.52 9.73 9.58
N TRP A 111 -5.71 8.79 9.16
CA TRP A 111 -6.11 7.45 8.77
C TRP A 111 -6.99 6.82 9.86
N ASP A 112 -8.03 6.10 9.47
CA ASP A 112 -8.88 5.42 10.45
C ASP A 112 -8.03 4.51 11.34
N CYS A 113 -8.09 4.72 12.66
CA CYS A 113 -7.25 4.02 13.62
C CYS A 113 -7.50 2.52 13.72
N SER A 114 -8.55 2.01 13.11
CA SER A 114 -8.77 0.57 12.98
C SER A 114 -8.00 -0.06 11.81
N HIS A 115 -7.59 0.75 10.83
CA HIS A 115 -7.02 0.26 9.57
C HIS A 115 -5.52 -0.07 9.65
N HIS A 116 -5.14 -0.82 10.70
CA HIS A 116 -3.78 -1.34 10.84
C HIS A 116 -3.44 -2.34 9.75
N GLY A 117 -2.19 -2.29 9.27
CA GLY A 117 -1.70 -3.22 8.27
C GLY A 117 -0.33 -2.81 7.71
N TRP A 118 0.00 -3.34 6.57
CA TRP A 118 1.33 -3.17 5.98
C TRP A 118 1.35 -2.17 4.84
N THR A 119 2.57 -1.79 4.49
CA THR A 119 2.89 -1.17 3.20
C THR A 119 3.97 -1.97 2.49
N ALA A 120 3.92 -2.00 1.17
CA ALA A 120 4.95 -2.62 0.33
C ALA A 120 5.10 -1.85 -0.99
N THR A 121 6.34 -1.77 -1.48
CA THR A 121 6.65 -1.13 -2.76
C THR A 121 7.48 -2.06 -3.62
N TYR A 122 7.18 -2.08 -4.91
CA TYR A 122 7.71 -3.01 -5.88
C TYR A 122 8.16 -2.27 -7.14
N LEU A 123 9.09 -2.89 -7.87
CA LEU A 123 9.42 -2.51 -9.23
C LEU A 123 9.19 -3.68 -10.18
N ALA A 124 8.77 -3.36 -11.41
CA ALA A 124 8.74 -4.30 -12.52
C ALA A 124 9.29 -3.62 -13.77
N SER A 125 10.23 -4.25 -14.47
CA SER A 125 10.73 -3.72 -15.74
C SER A 125 9.64 -3.74 -16.80
N CYS A 126 9.53 -2.66 -17.54
CA CYS A 126 8.61 -2.56 -18.68
C CYS A 126 9.15 -3.28 -19.93
N GLY A 127 10.43 -3.63 -19.95
CA GLY A 127 11.09 -4.15 -21.17
C GLY A 127 11.08 -3.16 -22.34
N GLY A 128 10.79 -1.87 -22.08
CA GLY A 128 10.67 -0.79 -23.06
C GLY A 128 9.71 0.31 -22.62
N ASP A 129 8.72 0.59 -23.44
CA ASP A 129 7.73 1.67 -23.23
C ASP A 129 6.67 1.27 -22.18
N CYS A 130 6.75 1.88 -20.99
CA CYS A 130 5.82 1.62 -19.89
C CYS A 130 4.36 2.00 -20.20
N SER A 131 4.11 2.89 -21.15
CA SER A 131 2.75 3.30 -21.52
C SER A 131 1.93 2.20 -22.22
N LYS A 132 2.61 1.14 -22.68
CA LYS A 132 2.02 0.05 -23.47
C LYS A 132 2.09 -1.31 -22.78
N VAL A 133 2.50 -1.36 -21.53
CA VAL A 133 2.64 -2.64 -20.84
C VAL A 133 1.30 -3.30 -20.58
N ASP A 134 1.27 -4.61 -20.74
CA ASP A 134 0.21 -5.45 -20.20
C ASP A 134 0.52 -5.73 -18.71
N LYS A 135 -0.26 -5.13 -17.81
CA LYS A 135 -0.01 -5.25 -16.37
C LYS A 135 0.03 -6.68 -15.87
N THR A 136 -0.68 -7.60 -16.53
CA THR A 136 -0.74 -9.02 -16.12
C THR A 136 0.53 -9.80 -16.44
N LYS A 137 1.41 -9.25 -17.29
CA LYS A 137 2.69 -9.84 -17.67
C LYS A 137 3.88 -9.29 -16.89
N LEU A 138 3.67 -8.21 -16.12
CA LEU A 138 4.73 -7.61 -15.33
C LEU A 138 5.16 -8.53 -14.19
N SER A 139 6.48 -8.61 -13.98
CA SER A 139 7.12 -9.36 -12.89
C SER A 139 7.65 -8.38 -11.84
N PHE A 140 7.01 -8.36 -10.67
CA PHE A 140 7.28 -7.42 -9.59
C PHE A 140 8.25 -8.01 -8.57
N PHE A 141 9.33 -7.29 -8.26
CA PHE A 141 10.22 -7.56 -7.14
C PHE A 141 10.07 -6.46 -6.08
N LYS A 142 10.10 -6.86 -4.81
CA LYS A 142 9.85 -5.97 -3.69
C LYS A 142 11.10 -5.18 -3.32
N ILE A 143 10.97 -3.85 -3.22
CA ILE A 143 12.06 -2.94 -2.84
C ILE A 143 11.88 -2.29 -1.47
N HIS A 144 10.66 -2.29 -0.93
CA HIS A 144 10.35 -1.76 0.40
C HIS A 144 9.19 -2.50 1.02
N GLU A 145 9.22 -2.64 2.34
CA GLU A 145 8.10 -3.15 3.13
C GLU A 145 8.17 -2.66 4.58
N ALA A 146 7.01 -2.54 5.20
CA ALA A 146 6.84 -2.40 6.65
C ALA A 146 5.50 -3.05 7.05
N ALA A 147 5.55 -3.96 8.01
CA ALA A 147 4.38 -4.68 8.50
C ALA A 147 4.14 -4.40 9.99
N LEU A 148 4.03 -5.39 10.85
CA LEU A 148 3.91 -5.21 12.30
C LEU A 148 5.28 -4.92 12.91
N ILE A 149 5.53 -3.65 13.19
CA ILE A 149 6.85 -3.12 13.55
C ILE A 149 7.16 -3.36 15.03
N ASP A 150 6.25 -2.91 15.90
CA ASP A 150 6.40 -3.06 17.36
C ASP A 150 5.04 -2.91 18.08
N TYR A 151 5.08 -2.86 19.41
CA TYR A 151 3.91 -2.61 20.26
C TYR A 151 4.14 -1.34 21.08
N ARG A 152 3.35 -0.31 20.76
CA ARG A 152 3.39 1.00 21.42
C ARG A 152 2.11 1.23 22.21
N SER A 153 2.19 2.13 23.20
CA SER A 153 1.04 2.60 23.97
C SER A 153 0.12 3.55 23.16
N GLY A 154 -1.00 3.94 23.74
CA GLY A 154 -1.94 4.87 23.14
C GLY A 154 -2.86 4.21 22.15
N ARG A 155 -3.07 4.82 20.97
CA ARG A 155 -3.98 4.33 19.92
C ARG A 155 -3.68 2.90 19.45
N TYR A 156 -2.43 2.50 19.53
CA TYR A 156 -1.95 1.17 19.12
C TYR A 156 -2.26 0.06 20.13
N SER A 157 -2.84 0.41 21.28
CA SER A 157 -3.23 -0.55 22.31
C SER A 157 -4.71 -0.91 22.30
N GLN A 158 -5.49 -0.32 21.39
CA GLN A 158 -6.93 -0.52 21.36
C GLN A 158 -7.33 -1.84 20.69
N GLY A 159 -8.28 -2.54 21.29
CA GLY A 159 -9.02 -3.63 20.66
C GLY A 159 -8.36 -5.01 20.68
N ALA A 160 -7.10 -5.16 21.01
CA ALA A 160 -6.46 -6.47 21.06
C ALA A 160 -6.82 -7.24 22.35
N ALA A 161 -7.03 -8.54 22.26
CA ALA A 161 -7.23 -9.41 23.44
C ALA A 161 -6.06 -9.35 24.41
N GLN A 162 -4.88 -9.11 23.91
CA GLN A 162 -3.64 -8.93 24.66
C GLN A 162 -3.36 -7.46 25.01
N GLY A 163 -4.32 -6.56 24.77
CA GLY A 163 -4.25 -5.14 25.09
C GLY A 163 -3.61 -4.25 24.04
N GLN A 164 -3.16 -4.79 22.89
CA GLN A 164 -2.50 -3.99 21.86
C GLN A 164 -2.73 -4.56 20.47
N THR A 165 -3.14 -3.70 19.52
CA THR A 165 -3.21 -4.06 18.09
C THR A 165 -1.84 -4.01 17.42
N GLY A 166 -0.87 -3.27 18.00
CA GLY A 166 0.46 -3.06 17.48
C GLY A 166 0.61 -1.80 16.64
N TYR A 167 1.86 -1.46 16.34
CA TYR A 167 2.26 -0.36 15.47
C TYR A 167 2.70 -0.91 14.12
N TRP A 168 2.02 -0.47 13.09
CA TRP A 168 2.10 -1.04 11.75
C TRP A 168 2.73 -0.10 10.72
N GLY A 169 3.06 -0.64 9.55
CA GLY A 169 3.55 0.17 8.43
C GLY A 169 2.59 1.28 8.00
N THR A 170 1.28 1.04 8.05
CA THR A 170 0.25 2.06 7.80
C THR A 170 0.30 3.17 8.84
N ASP A 171 0.47 2.82 10.13
CA ASP A 171 0.57 3.81 11.21
C ASP A 171 1.80 4.71 11.04
N ALA A 172 2.92 4.13 10.61
CA ALA A 172 4.13 4.89 10.32
C ALA A 172 3.93 5.95 9.24
N ILE A 173 3.16 5.63 8.20
CA ILE A 173 2.85 6.58 7.12
C ILE A 173 1.91 7.67 7.64
N PHE A 174 0.76 7.29 8.18
CA PHE A 174 -0.35 8.21 8.40
C PHE A 174 -0.24 9.02 9.68
N TYR A 175 0.45 8.50 10.71
CA TYR A 175 0.56 9.18 11.99
C TYR A 175 1.94 9.75 12.29
N ASP A 176 3.01 9.05 11.92
CA ASP A 176 4.36 9.48 12.30
C ASP A 176 5.05 10.28 11.19
N ASN A 177 4.72 10.02 9.90
CA ASN A 177 5.39 10.62 8.76
C ASN A 177 4.50 11.58 7.95
N ASN A 178 3.46 12.14 8.57
CA ASN A 178 2.59 13.14 7.94
C ASN A 178 2.06 12.68 6.56
N ASN A 179 1.54 11.46 6.49
CA ASN A 179 1.02 10.83 5.28
C ASN A 179 2.08 10.57 4.18
N ALA A 180 3.36 10.67 4.50
CA ALA A 180 4.44 10.47 3.53
C ALA A 180 5.08 9.08 3.68
N GLN A 181 5.36 8.44 2.55
CA GLN A 181 6.12 7.21 2.43
C GLN A 181 7.29 7.43 1.49
N THR A 182 8.52 7.39 2.02
CA THR A 182 9.73 7.54 1.22
C THR A 182 10.39 6.19 0.99
N VAL A 183 10.75 5.92 -0.26
CA VAL A 183 11.37 4.67 -0.71
C VAL A 183 12.54 4.98 -1.61
N THR A 184 13.68 4.32 -1.39
CA THR A 184 14.85 4.46 -2.25
C THR A 184 14.76 3.53 -3.46
N ILE A 185 14.91 4.06 -4.66
CA ILE A 185 15.07 3.25 -5.88
C ILE A 185 16.45 2.59 -5.81
N PRO A 186 16.57 1.26 -5.95
CA PRO A 186 17.86 0.59 -5.88
C PRO A 186 18.86 1.17 -6.89
N LYS A 187 20.13 1.28 -6.48
CA LYS A 187 21.20 1.75 -7.35
C LYS A 187 21.66 0.66 -8.33
N GLU A 188 21.58 -0.58 -7.87
CA GLU A 188 22.09 -1.77 -8.56
C GLU A 188 21.00 -2.39 -9.47
N ILE A 189 20.33 -1.56 -10.28
CA ILE A 189 19.40 -2.00 -11.33
C ILE A 189 19.74 -1.34 -12.66
N PRO A 190 19.46 -1.99 -13.80
CA PRO A 190 19.67 -1.39 -15.11
C PRO A 190 18.85 -0.10 -15.29
N SER A 191 19.41 0.85 -16.05
CA SER A 191 18.66 2.01 -16.55
C SER A 191 17.49 1.55 -17.42
N GLY A 192 16.37 2.30 -17.41
CA GLY A 192 15.24 1.98 -18.28
C GLY A 192 13.88 2.23 -17.64
N GLY A 193 12.83 1.81 -18.33
CA GLY A 193 11.45 1.95 -17.90
C GLY A 193 11.03 0.89 -16.88
N TYR A 194 10.43 1.34 -15.79
CA TYR A 194 9.88 0.49 -14.74
C TYR A 194 8.48 0.96 -14.34
N VAL A 195 7.66 0.01 -13.94
CA VAL A 195 6.44 0.29 -13.17
C VAL A 195 6.82 0.27 -11.69
N LEU A 196 6.67 1.40 -11.02
CA LEU A 196 6.79 1.56 -9.58
C LEU A 196 5.40 1.36 -8.98
N ARG A 197 5.20 0.26 -8.25
CA ARG A 197 3.96 -0.08 -7.58
C ARG A 197 4.13 0.11 -6.08
N THR A 198 3.25 0.86 -5.45
CA THR A 198 3.15 0.94 -3.99
C THR A 198 1.77 0.58 -3.52
N GLU A 199 1.68 0.16 -2.27
CA GLU A 199 0.39 -0.11 -1.64
C GLU A 199 0.41 0.15 -0.15
N VAL A 200 -0.76 0.40 0.39
CA VAL A 200 -1.11 0.14 1.78
C VAL A 200 -2.21 -0.92 1.81
N ALA A 201 -2.19 -1.75 2.85
CA ALA A 201 -3.20 -2.77 3.07
C ALA A 201 -3.65 -2.77 4.52
N SER A 202 -4.91 -3.07 4.77
CA SER A 202 -5.49 -3.12 6.11
C SER A 202 -6.12 -4.47 6.41
N ILE A 203 -5.89 -4.95 7.64
CA ILE A 203 -6.36 -6.24 8.14
C ILE A 203 -7.39 -6.10 9.28
N HIS A 204 -7.98 -4.94 9.46
CA HIS A 204 -8.93 -4.66 10.54
C HIS A 204 -10.19 -5.54 10.51
N ASN A 205 -10.59 -6.02 9.33
CA ASN A 205 -11.71 -6.95 9.19
C ASN A 205 -11.25 -8.38 9.47
N ASN A 206 -11.38 -8.80 10.72
CA ASN A 206 -10.93 -10.11 11.19
C ASN A 206 -11.72 -11.28 10.63
N GLY A 207 -11.04 -12.42 10.51
CA GLY A 207 -11.65 -13.74 10.29
C GLY A 207 -12.00 -14.10 8.85
N ASP A 208 -11.91 -13.15 7.91
CA ASP A 208 -12.19 -13.40 6.50
C ASP A 208 -11.19 -12.68 5.59
N VAL A 209 -10.36 -13.46 4.90
CA VAL A 209 -9.37 -12.93 3.95
C VAL A 209 -10.04 -12.12 2.85
N SER A 210 -11.24 -12.50 2.43
CA SER A 210 -11.99 -11.78 1.39
C SER A 210 -12.31 -10.33 1.76
N GLN A 211 -12.32 -10.00 3.06
CA GLN A 211 -12.61 -8.67 3.59
C GLN A 211 -11.36 -7.81 3.82
N ARG A 212 -10.16 -8.36 3.65
CA ARG A 212 -8.93 -7.57 3.71
C ARG A 212 -8.96 -6.49 2.63
N GLN A 213 -8.40 -5.33 2.92
CA GLN A 213 -8.48 -4.16 2.06
C GLN A 213 -7.11 -3.76 1.54
N PHE A 214 -7.00 -3.48 0.24
CA PHE A 214 -5.77 -3.11 -0.43
C PHE A 214 -5.97 -1.85 -1.26
N TRP A 215 -4.99 -0.97 -1.25
CA TRP A 215 -4.94 0.22 -2.12
C TRP A 215 -3.65 0.20 -2.96
N PRO A 216 -3.56 -0.70 -3.95
CA PRO A 216 -2.42 -0.75 -4.85
C PRO A 216 -2.47 0.39 -5.85
N GLN A 217 -1.33 1.04 -6.08
CA GLN A 217 -1.19 2.11 -7.06
C GLN A 217 0.12 2.00 -7.82
N ALA A 218 0.12 2.42 -9.08
CA ALA A 218 1.26 2.29 -9.97
C ALA A 218 1.61 3.61 -10.65
N PHE A 219 2.90 3.75 -10.93
CA PHE A 219 3.51 4.90 -11.58
C PHE A 219 4.54 4.42 -12.59
N ASN A 220 4.60 5.03 -13.76
CA ASN A 220 5.68 4.78 -14.69
C ASN A 220 6.89 5.62 -14.32
N ILE A 221 8.04 5.00 -14.15
CA ILE A 221 9.31 5.70 -13.94
C ILE A 221 10.33 5.28 -15.00
N ASN A 222 11.28 6.18 -15.25
CA ASN A 222 12.40 5.92 -16.11
C ASN A 222 13.68 6.08 -15.27
N VAL A 223 14.28 4.97 -14.89
CA VAL A 223 15.48 4.94 -14.06
C VAL A 223 16.68 5.38 -14.89
N LYS A 224 17.43 6.36 -14.37
CA LYS A 224 18.61 6.95 -15.00
C LYS A 224 19.86 6.64 -14.19
N GLY A 225 20.95 6.33 -14.87
CA GLY A 225 22.26 6.12 -14.24
C GLY A 225 22.33 4.90 -13.34
N GLY A 226 21.56 3.87 -13.66
CA GLY A 226 21.66 2.56 -13.02
C GLY A 226 22.89 1.78 -13.48
N ASP A 227 23.03 0.58 -12.96
CA ASP A 227 24.07 -0.37 -13.39
C ASP A 227 23.52 -1.27 -14.50
N ASP A 228 23.84 -0.92 -15.75
CA ASP A 228 23.35 -1.66 -16.92
C ASP A 228 23.93 -3.09 -17.05
N ASN A 229 24.94 -3.45 -16.22
CA ASN A 229 25.44 -4.81 -16.10
C ASN A 229 24.72 -5.62 -15.00
N ALA A 230 23.91 -4.97 -14.16
CA ALA A 230 23.16 -5.65 -13.14
C ALA A 230 22.01 -6.47 -13.74
N SER A 231 21.69 -7.58 -13.09
CA SER A 231 20.50 -8.35 -13.43
C SER A 231 19.27 -7.79 -12.69
N ILE A 232 18.13 -7.73 -13.38
CA ILE A 232 16.87 -7.42 -12.75
C ILE A 232 16.51 -8.57 -11.79
N PRO A 233 16.19 -8.29 -10.51
CA PRO A 233 15.80 -9.32 -9.57
C PRO A 233 14.60 -10.14 -10.06
N ALA A 234 14.57 -11.41 -9.72
CA ALA A 234 13.40 -12.24 -9.97
C ALA A 234 12.20 -11.70 -9.20
N GLY A 235 11.05 -11.65 -9.85
CA GLY A 235 9.78 -11.18 -9.28
C GLY A 235 8.67 -12.19 -9.44
N LYS A 236 7.46 -11.79 -9.02
CA LYS A 236 6.21 -12.52 -9.24
C LYS A 236 5.26 -11.68 -10.10
N LYS A 237 4.37 -12.34 -10.84
CA LYS A 237 3.29 -11.60 -11.50
C LYS A 237 2.43 -10.89 -10.46
N GLY A 238 1.86 -9.76 -10.85
CA GLY A 238 1.04 -8.97 -9.93
C GLY A 238 -0.17 -9.74 -9.36
N THR A 239 -0.71 -10.70 -10.11
CA THR A 239 -1.79 -11.60 -9.66
C THR A 239 -1.30 -12.80 -8.84
N GLU A 240 -0.01 -12.92 -8.61
CA GLU A 240 0.63 -14.01 -7.84
C GLU A 240 1.38 -13.47 -6.60
N LEU A 241 1.19 -12.16 -6.29
CA LEU A 241 1.88 -11.52 -5.17
C LEU A 241 1.45 -12.11 -3.82
N TYR A 242 0.17 -12.45 -3.69
CA TYR A 242 -0.43 -12.88 -2.43
C TYR A 242 -0.98 -14.30 -2.52
N GLN A 243 -0.97 -14.97 -1.38
CA GLN A 243 -1.65 -16.25 -1.16
C GLN A 243 -2.58 -16.10 0.06
N GLU A 244 -3.77 -16.67 0.01
CA GLU A 244 -4.69 -16.65 1.17
C GLU A 244 -4.02 -17.16 2.46
N SER A 245 -3.05 -18.08 2.33
CA SER A 245 -2.28 -18.63 3.44
C SER A 245 -1.17 -17.73 3.99
N ASP A 246 -0.95 -16.54 3.41
CA ASP A 246 0.06 -15.61 3.92
C ASP A 246 -0.25 -15.23 5.37
N ALA A 247 0.77 -15.23 6.23
CA ALA A 247 0.63 -15.09 7.67
C ALA A 247 -0.15 -13.83 8.10
N LEU A 248 0.08 -12.70 7.42
CA LEU A 248 -0.64 -11.45 7.73
C LEU A 248 -2.06 -11.43 7.19
N LEU A 249 -2.39 -12.19 6.14
CA LEU A 249 -3.76 -12.33 5.68
C LEU A 249 -4.59 -13.18 6.64
N GLN A 250 -3.95 -14.13 7.33
CA GLN A 250 -4.54 -14.97 8.38
C GLN A 250 -4.41 -14.35 9.78
N TRP A 251 -3.76 -13.19 9.91
CA TRP A 251 -3.50 -12.56 11.20
C TRP A 251 -4.80 -12.05 11.81
N ASP A 252 -5.03 -12.48 13.07
CA ASP A 252 -6.10 -11.94 13.89
C ASP A 252 -5.59 -10.68 14.61
N LEU A 253 -6.01 -9.50 14.16
CA LEU A 253 -5.55 -8.23 14.70
C LEU A 253 -5.90 -8.04 16.19
N TYR A 254 -6.99 -8.66 16.65
CA TYR A 254 -7.53 -8.44 17.99
C TYR A 254 -7.28 -9.60 18.97
N TRP A 255 -6.93 -10.80 18.44
CA TRP A 255 -6.76 -12.04 19.22
C TRP A 255 -5.44 -12.75 18.91
N HIS A 256 -4.37 -11.99 18.71
CA HIS A 256 -3.04 -12.52 18.40
C HIS A 256 -2.19 -12.76 19.65
N PRO A 257 -1.11 -13.54 19.56
CA PRO A 257 -0.13 -13.68 20.63
C PRO A 257 0.49 -12.34 21.01
N ALA A 258 0.60 -12.06 22.31
CA ALA A 258 1.20 -10.85 22.82
C ALA A 258 2.64 -10.67 22.31
N HIS A 259 2.97 -9.43 21.93
CA HIS A 259 4.32 -9.02 21.51
C HIS A 259 4.96 -9.85 20.39
N LYS A 260 4.15 -10.56 19.60
CA LYS A 260 4.64 -11.21 18.38
C LYS A 260 4.65 -10.21 17.24
N THR A 261 5.84 -9.91 16.71
CA THR A 261 6.02 -9.07 15.51
C THR A 261 6.06 -9.93 14.24
N ILE A 262 5.65 -9.35 13.14
CA ILE A 262 5.79 -9.91 11.78
C ILE A 262 6.37 -8.79 10.93
N GLU A 263 7.66 -8.88 10.64
CA GLU A 263 8.39 -7.81 9.95
C GLU A 263 8.12 -7.80 8.43
N ASP A 264 7.89 -8.97 7.84
CA ASP A 264 7.75 -9.13 6.41
C ASP A 264 6.28 -8.97 5.98
N ALA A 265 6.03 -8.07 5.04
CA ALA A 265 4.73 -7.97 4.39
C ALA A 265 4.51 -9.17 3.44
N PRO A 266 3.26 -9.56 3.16
CA PRO A 266 2.95 -10.59 2.18
C PRO A 266 3.59 -10.33 0.80
N GLY A 267 3.77 -11.39 0.03
CA GLY A 267 4.35 -11.31 -1.31
C GLY A 267 5.77 -11.88 -1.39
N PRO A 268 6.52 -11.57 -2.47
CA PRO A 268 7.91 -12.02 -2.59
C PRO A 268 8.77 -11.41 -1.47
N ALA A 269 9.83 -12.10 -1.10
CA ALA A 269 10.83 -11.55 -0.17
C ALA A 269 11.40 -10.23 -0.71
N LEU A 270 11.85 -9.38 0.20
CA LEU A 270 12.54 -8.15 -0.15
C LEU A 270 13.77 -8.48 -1.01
N ALA A 271 13.91 -7.83 -2.18
CA ALA A 271 15.03 -8.07 -3.07
C ALA A 271 16.35 -7.77 -2.36
N SER A 272 17.40 -8.56 -2.66
CA SER A 272 18.72 -8.41 -2.00
C SER A 272 19.31 -7.01 -2.15
N ILE A 273 19.07 -6.36 -3.28
CA ILE A 273 19.48 -4.97 -3.56
C ILE A 273 18.76 -3.93 -2.69
N ALA A 274 17.61 -4.26 -2.14
CA ALA A 274 16.84 -3.40 -1.23
C ALA A 274 17.25 -3.56 0.24
N SER A 275 18.01 -4.58 0.59
CA SER A 275 18.30 -4.98 1.98
C SER A 275 19.26 -4.03 2.74
N ILE A 276 19.92 -3.09 2.06
CA ILE A 276 20.82 -2.11 2.69
C ILE A 276 20.08 -1.28 3.73
N LEU A 277 18.82 -0.92 3.49
CA LEU A 277 17.99 -0.17 4.42
C LEU A 277 17.56 -0.99 5.65
N LYS A 278 17.38 -2.30 5.50
CA LYS A 278 17.03 -3.21 6.60
C LYS A 278 18.17 -3.32 7.63
N LYS A 279 19.43 -3.34 7.17
CA LYS A 279 20.62 -3.36 8.05
C LYS A 279 20.82 -2.05 8.81
N ALA A 280 20.59 -0.90 8.16
CA ALA A 280 20.72 0.40 8.80
C ALA A 280 19.68 0.61 9.91
N ARG A 281 18.43 0.13 9.72
CA ARG A 281 17.38 0.20 10.73
C ARG A 281 17.63 -0.73 11.93
N ARG A 282 18.20 -1.92 11.74
CA ARG A 282 18.62 -2.80 12.86
C ARG A 282 19.71 -2.16 13.69
N HIS A 283 20.71 -1.53 13.08
CA HIS A 283 21.77 -0.82 13.80
C HIS A 283 21.28 0.41 14.57
N ALA A 284 20.32 1.16 14.05
CA ALA A 284 19.75 2.31 14.76
C ALA A 284 18.96 1.90 16.02
N ARG A 285 18.39 0.70 16.07
CA ARG A 285 17.69 0.16 17.26
C ARG A 285 18.67 -0.28 18.36
N ASP A 286 19.85 -0.77 17.99
CA ASP A 286 20.86 -1.26 18.95
C ASP A 286 21.57 -0.11 19.73
N PHE A 287 21.40 1.14 19.31
CA PHE A 287 21.97 2.33 19.95
C PHE A 287 20.96 3.14 20.78
N SER A 288 19.72 2.69 20.92
CA SER A 288 18.67 3.37 21.70
C SER A 288 18.27 2.63 22.98
N SER A 289 19.18 1.84 23.57
CA SER A 289 19.02 1.22 24.90
C SER A 289 19.70 2.05 25.98
#